data_cf0707cf5e1d1d2042bb66d9e19c4a52
#
_entry.id   cf0707cf5e1d1d2042bb66d9e19c4a52
#
_cell.length_a   1.000
_cell.length_b   1.000
_cell.length_c   1.000
_cell.angle_alpha   90.00
_cell.angle_beta   90.00
_cell.angle_gamma   90.00
#
_symmetry.space_group_name_H-M   'P 1'
#
loop_
_entity.id
_entity.type
_entity.pdbx_description
1 polymer ?
#
loop_
_entity_poly.entity_id
_entity_poly.type
_entity_poly.pdbx_seq_one_letter_code
_entity_poly.pdbx_strand_id
1 'polypeptide(L)'
;VHGIDFSVHDGGHTVAILGESGSGKSVSCLALTKLLPKAPECTVMGQVFFKGREVLQMNAASIRSVRGRGIAYIFQEPSSSLNPVFTIGYQIAEAVKLHRPNLKEVKNRVVELLKLVGIRDADRRYNAYPHEMSGGMQQRVMIAMALACDPELLIADEPTTALDVTIQAQIIDLLRELREKLGMSIVLITHNFGIVKGFADEVLVMYKGDIVE
;
A
#
# COMPACT_ATOMS: atom_id res chain seq x y z
N VAL A 1 10.31 -4.80 17.86
CA VAL A 1 11.36 -4.66 16.82
C VAL A 1 12.58 -4.11 17.51
N HIS A 2 13.75 -4.71 17.28
CA HIS A 2 14.96 -4.44 18.07
C HIS A 2 15.97 -3.52 17.36
N GLY A 3 15.62 -3.02 16.20
CA GLY A 3 16.44 -2.20 15.34
C GLY A 3 16.67 -2.92 14.02
N ILE A 4 16.16 -2.34 12.94
CA ILE A 4 16.28 -2.89 11.60
C ILE A 4 16.73 -1.79 10.66
N ASP A 5 17.55 -2.17 9.70
CA ASP A 5 18.01 -1.27 8.63
C ASP A 5 17.70 -1.91 7.28
N PHE A 6 17.06 -1.16 6.40
CA PHE A 6 16.88 -1.54 5.01
C PHE A 6 16.67 -0.31 4.13
N SER A 7 16.87 -0.47 2.85
CA SER A 7 16.65 0.58 1.87
C SER A 7 15.79 0.11 0.71
N VAL A 8 15.08 1.05 0.10
CA VAL A 8 14.31 0.82 -1.13
C VAL A 8 14.80 1.81 -2.16
N HIS A 9 15.26 1.32 -3.30
CA HIS A 9 15.75 2.16 -4.38
C HIS A 9 14.59 2.70 -5.23
N ASP A 10 14.78 3.86 -5.84
CA ASP A 10 13.84 4.43 -6.80
C ASP A 10 13.79 3.62 -8.11
N GLY A 11 12.78 3.88 -8.94
CA GLY A 11 12.72 3.34 -10.30
C GLY A 11 12.15 1.92 -10.42
N GLY A 12 11.16 1.58 -9.62
CA GLY A 12 10.45 0.30 -9.72
C GLY A 12 11.13 -0.84 -8.96
N HIS A 13 11.96 -0.54 -7.98
CA HIS A 13 12.60 -1.54 -7.13
C HIS A 13 11.60 -2.18 -6.17
N THR A 14 11.68 -3.48 -5.98
CA THR A 14 10.79 -4.22 -5.06
C THR A 14 11.58 -4.91 -3.96
N VAL A 15 11.25 -4.57 -2.73
CA VAL A 15 11.75 -5.24 -1.52
C VAL A 15 10.63 -6.09 -0.94
N ALA A 16 10.87 -7.37 -0.72
CA ALA A 16 9.95 -8.23 0.01
C ALA A 16 10.42 -8.41 1.46
N ILE A 17 9.50 -8.22 2.40
CA ILE A 17 9.74 -8.51 3.82
C ILE A 17 8.97 -9.77 4.18
N LEU A 18 9.71 -10.84 4.41
CA LEU A 18 9.19 -12.15 4.79
C LEU A 18 9.30 -12.38 6.30
N GLY A 19 8.44 -13.23 6.84
CA GLY A 19 8.52 -13.68 8.22
C GLY A 19 7.18 -14.14 8.77
N GLU A 20 7.22 -14.80 9.91
CA GLU A 20 6.01 -15.28 10.60
C GLU A 20 5.11 -14.12 11.07
N SER A 21 3.84 -14.43 11.36
CA SER A 21 2.94 -13.47 12.00
C SER A 21 3.53 -13.02 13.35
N GLY A 22 3.45 -11.72 13.63
CA GLY A 22 4.03 -11.15 14.85
C GLY A 22 5.54 -10.87 14.82
N SER A 23 6.26 -11.15 13.73
CA SER A 23 7.69 -10.85 13.63
C SER A 23 8.04 -9.36 13.55
N GLY A 24 7.04 -8.47 13.34
CA GLY A 24 7.23 -7.01 13.33
C GLY A 24 7.15 -6.35 11.96
N LYS A 25 6.88 -7.07 10.88
CA LYS A 25 6.86 -6.58 9.49
C LYS A 25 5.97 -5.33 9.30
N SER A 26 4.69 -5.48 9.59
CA SER A 26 3.69 -4.39 9.44
C SER A 26 4.00 -3.20 10.34
N VAL A 27 4.39 -3.46 11.59
CA VAL A 27 4.75 -2.41 12.55
C VAL A 27 5.97 -1.62 12.06
N SER A 28 6.98 -2.28 11.51
CA SER A 28 8.16 -1.62 10.93
C SER A 28 7.77 -0.69 9.78
N CYS A 29 6.93 -1.16 8.87
CA CYS A 29 6.47 -0.34 7.76
C CYS A 29 5.58 0.84 8.20
N LEU A 30 4.68 0.65 9.16
CA LEU A 30 3.86 1.73 9.72
C LEU A 30 4.70 2.80 10.42
N ALA A 31 5.83 2.42 11.02
CA ALA A 31 6.77 3.35 11.63
C ALA A 31 7.35 4.33 10.62
N LEU A 32 7.59 3.90 9.36
CA LEU A 32 8.21 4.73 8.31
C LEU A 32 7.45 6.05 8.07
N THR A 33 6.15 6.07 8.27
CA THR A 33 5.33 7.29 8.06
C THR A 33 4.61 7.76 9.33
N LYS A 34 5.08 7.34 10.51
CA LYS A 34 4.53 7.75 11.82
C LYS A 34 3.03 7.40 11.94
N LEU A 35 2.61 6.22 11.45
CA LEU A 35 1.23 5.72 11.57
C LEU A 35 0.99 4.93 12.85
N LEU A 36 2.04 4.59 13.59
CA LEU A 36 1.91 3.96 14.91
C LEU A 36 1.36 4.94 15.96
N PRO A 37 0.72 4.43 17.02
CA PRO A 37 0.33 5.23 18.18
C PRO A 37 1.53 6.01 18.74
N LYS A 38 1.25 7.11 19.41
CA LYS A 38 2.30 7.93 20.03
C LYS A 38 2.63 7.40 21.43
N ALA A 39 3.78 7.82 21.97
CA ALA A 39 4.11 7.57 23.37
C ALA A 39 2.95 8.00 24.30
N PRO A 40 2.70 7.24 25.39
CA PRO A 40 3.51 6.15 25.95
C PRO A 40 3.26 4.77 25.30
N GLU A 41 2.26 4.61 24.45
CA GLU A 41 1.84 3.32 23.87
C GLU A 41 2.89 2.71 22.93
N CYS A 42 3.55 3.58 22.14
CA CYS A 42 4.60 3.15 21.21
C CYS A 42 5.70 4.21 21.12
N THR A 43 6.95 3.78 21.15
CA THR A 43 8.12 4.62 20.93
C THR A 43 8.89 4.12 19.72
N VAL A 44 9.09 5.00 18.75
CA VAL A 44 9.92 4.74 17.56
C VAL A 44 11.22 5.51 17.70
N MET A 45 12.35 4.80 17.62
CA MET A 45 13.71 5.35 17.66
C MET A 45 14.43 5.02 16.36
N GLY A 46 15.45 5.82 16.03
CA GLY A 46 16.23 5.67 14.81
C GLY A 46 15.96 6.78 13.81
N GLN A 47 16.22 6.52 12.54
CA GLN A 47 16.07 7.49 11.46
C GLN A 47 15.39 6.85 10.26
N VAL A 48 14.53 7.62 9.60
CA VAL A 48 13.88 7.22 8.35
C VAL A 48 14.07 8.35 7.34
N PHE A 49 14.72 8.06 6.23
CA PHE A 49 14.92 9.03 5.18
C PHE A 49 14.02 8.73 3.97
N PHE A 50 13.28 9.73 3.53
CA PHE A 50 12.56 9.72 2.27
C PHE A 50 13.05 10.87 1.39
N LYS A 51 13.71 10.55 0.30
CA LYS A 51 14.36 11.53 -0.60
C LYS A 51 15.26 12.53 0.15
N GLY A 52 16.12 12.02 1.00
CA GLY A 52 17.05 12.81 1.80
C GLY A 52 16.44 13.61 2.95
N ARG A 53 15.12 13.48 3.16
CA ARG A 53 14.40 14.16 4.26
C ARG A 53 14.12 13.18 5.39
N GLU A 54 14.52 13.53 6.60
CA GLU A 54 14.32 12.71 7.80
C GLU A 54 12.85 12.78 8.25
N VAL A 55 12.14 11.65 8.09
CA VAL A 55 10.68 11.56 8.23
C VAL A 55 10.22 11.62 9.68
N LEU A 56 10.96 10.98 10.61
CA LEU A 56 10.55 10.93 12.01
C LEU A 56 10.58 12.29 12.69
N GLN A 57 11.40 13.24 12.19
CA GLN A 57 11.45 14.61 12.68
C GLN A 57 10.42 15.55 12.04
N MET A 58 9.70 15.09 10.99
CA MET A 58 8.70 15.91 10.31
C MET A 58 7.55 16.30 11.24
N ASN A 59 7.08 17.55 11.13
CA ASN A 59 5.83 18.01 11.75
C ASN A 59 4.60 17.47 11.01
N ALA A 60 3.40 17.70 11.57
CA ALA A 60 2.15 17.20 11.03
C ALA A 60 1.84 17.67 9.59
N ALA A 61 2.27 18.86 9.21
CA ALA A 61 2.05 19.37 7.86
C ALA A 61 3.01 18.68 6.85
N SER A 62 4.29 18.57 7.20
CA SER A 62 5.30 17.95 6.35
C SER A 62 5.07 16.44 6.14
N ILE A 63 4.66 15.70 7.18
CA ILE A 63 4.39 14.27 7.05
C ILE A 63 3.18 13.97 6.14
N ARG A 64 2.19 14.88 6.06
CA ARG A 64 1.07 14.75 5.13
C ARG A 64 1.51 14.72 3.66
N SER A 65 2.59 15.44 3.31
CA SER A 65 3.12 15.43 1.94
C SER A 65 3.83 14.11 1.59
N VAL A 66 4.31 13.37 2.60
CA VAL A 66 4.89 12.04 2.42
C VAL A 66 3.81 10.96 2.35
N ARG A 67 2.80 11.04 3.25
CA ARG A 67 1.67 10.09 3.26
C ARG A 67 0.83 10.26 2.00
N GLY A 68 0.59 9.17 1.32
CA GLY A 68 -0.17 9.08 0.08
C GLY A 68 0.71 9.33 -1.15
N ARG A 69 1.19 10.55 -1.40
CA ARG A 69 1.97 10.86 -2.59
C ARG A 69 3.40 10.30 -2.54
N GLY A 70 4.07 10.36 -1.42
CA GLY A 70 5.38 9.74 -1.24
C GLY A 70 5.24 8.24 -1.04
N ILE A 71 4.53 7.87 0.02
CA ILE A 71 4.35 6.49 0.46
C ILE A 71 2.88 6.21 0.67
N ALA A 72 2.32 5.27 -0.09
CA ALA A 72 0.95 4.77 0.07
C ALA A 72 0.94 3.35 0.64
N TYR A 73 -0.19 2.96 1.22
CA TYR A 73 -0.38 1.66 1.86
C TYR A 73 -1.57 0.91 1.28
N ILE A 74 -1.39 -0.39 1.10
CA ILE A 74 -2.45 -1.38 0.96
C ILE A 74 -2.42 -2.20 2.24
N PHE A 75 -3.49 -2.14 3.03
CA PHE A 75 -3.63 -2.89 4.27
C PHE A 75 -4.11 -4.32 4.03
N GLN A 76 -3.91 -5.17 5.02
CA GLN A 76 -4.13 -6.62 4.93
C GLN A 76 -5.58 -7.01 4.57
N GLU A 77 -6.57 -6.33 5.13
CA GLU A 77 -7.99 -6.71 4.97
C GLU A 77 -8.81 -5.64 4.24
N PRO A 78 -9.33 -5.95 3.02
CA PRO A 78 -10.19 -5.03 2.28
C PRO A 78 -11.49 -4.69 3.01
N SER A 79 -12.08 -5.68 3.67
CA SER A 79 -13.37 -5.54 4.36
C SER A 79 -13.33 -4.57 5.55
N SER A 80 -12.18 -4.46 6.21
CA SER A 80 -11.97 -3.51 7.31
C SER A 80 -11.52 -2.13 6.83
N SER A 81 -10.91 -2.08 5.63
CA SER A 81 -10.33 -0.85 5.06
C SER A 81 -11.34 -0.05 4.24
N LEU A 82 -12.32 -0.72 3.63
CA LEU A 82 -13.40 -0.06 2.87
C LEU A 82 -14.61 0.21 3.78
N ASN A 83 -15.05 1.47 3.81
CA ASN A 83 -16.23 1.83 4.58
C ASN A 83 -17.50 1.31 3.86
N PRO A 84 -18.30 0.41 4.49
CA PRO A 84 -19.43 -0.25 3.84
C PRO A 84 -20.60 0.69 3.49
N VAL A 85 -20.69 1.87 4.11
CA VAL A 85 -21.79 2.83 3.88
C VAL A 85 -21.51 3.84 2.78
N PHE A 86 -20.30 3.85 2.21
CA PHE A 86 -19.94 4.71 1.08
C PHE A 86 -19.67 3.88 -0.17
N THR A 87 -20.02 4.45 -1.34
CA THR A 87 -19.67 3.82 -2.62
C THR A 87 -18.16 3.81 -2.84
N ILE A 88 -17.68 2.84 -3.62
CA ILE A 88 -16.25 2.75 -3.92
C ILE A 88 -15.74 3.99 -4.66
N GLY A 89 -16.55 4.55 -5.55
CA GLY A 89 -16.20 5.77 -6.27
C GLY A 89 -16.07 6.98 -5.34
N TYR A 90 -16.92 7.08 -4.31
CA TYR A 90 -16.81 8.14 -3.31
C TYR A 90 -15.50 8.05 -2.54
N GLN A 91 -15.13 6.84 -2.07
CA GLN A 91 -13.94 6.61 -1.25
C GLN A 91 -12.65 6.89 -2.05
N ILE A 92 -12.57 6.44 -3.31
CA ILE A 92 -11.44 6.76 -4.18
C ILE A 92 -11.40 8.27 -4.49
N ALA A 93 -12.57 8.89 -4.73
CA ALA A 93 -12.67 10.33 -5.01
C ALA A 93 -12.20 11.19 -3.83
N GLU A 94 -12.43 10.74 -2.59
CA GLU A 94 -11.93 11.42 -1.39
C GLU A 94 -10.40 11.44 -1.38
N ALA A 95 -9.74 10.31 -1.64
CA ALA A 95 -8.29 10.23 -1.75
C ALA A 95 -7.75 11.13 -2.88
N VAL A 96 -8.40 11.11 -4.05
CA VAL A 96 -8.02 12.00 -5.17
C VAL A 96 -8.12 13.47 -4.77
N LYS A 97 -9.24 13.89 -4.17
CA LYS A 97 -9.45 15.29 -3.77
C LYS A 97 -8.45 15.76 -2.71
N LEU A 98 -8.11 14.89 -1.77
CA LEU A 98 -7.16 15.21 -0.69
C LEU A 98 -5.75 15.49 -1.26
N HIS A 99 -5.32 14.71 -2.24
CA HIS A 99 -3.96 14.77 -2.77
C HIS A 99 -3.83 15.57 -4.08
N ARG A 100 -4.97 15.81 -4.76
CA ARG A 100 -5.06 16.59 -6.01
C ARG A 100 -6.20 17.61 -5.95
N PRO A 101 -6.14 18.59 -5.05
CA PRO A 101 -7.26 19.53 -4.81
C PRO A 101 -7.64 20.36 -6.04
N ASN A 102 -6.73 20.54 -6.99
CA ASN A 102 -6.95 21.32 -8.21
C ASN A 102 -7.51 20.50 -9.39
N LEU A 103 -7.72 19.19 -9.21
CA LEU A 103 -8.24 18.34 -10.28
C LEU A 103 -9.73 18.59 -10.47
N LYS A 104 -10.13 19.09 -11.65
CA LYS A 104 -11.53 19.42 -11.95
C LYS A 104 -12.39 18.18 -12.21
N GLU A 105 -11.84 17.15 -12.86
CA GLU A 105 -12.56 15.95 -13.30
C GLU A 105 -12.28 14.74 -12.40
N VAL A 106 -12.59 14.86 -11.13
CA VAL A 106 -12.33 13.80 -10.14
C VAL A 106 -12.98 12.47 -10.52
N LYS A 107 -14.24 12.49 -11.01
CA LYS A 107 -14.94 11.26 -11.41
C LYS A 107 -14.22 10.52 -12.55
N ASN A 108 -13.75 11.23 -13.57
CA ASN A 108 -13.02 10.63 -14.67
C ASN A 108 -11.74 9.96 -14.17
N ARG A 109 -11.00 10.64 -13.27
CA ARG A 109 -9.81 10.05 -12.65
C ARG A 109 -10.11 8.78 -11.85
N VAL A 110 -11.20 8.75 -11.10
CA VAL A 110 -11.62 7.55 -10.36
C VAL A 110 -11.94 6.40 -11.32
N VAL A 111 -12.67 6.67 -12.40
CA VAL A 111 -13.00 5.66 -13.42
C VAL A 111 -11.72 5.15 -14.10
N GLU A 112 -10.76 6.01 -14.40
CA GLU A 112 -9.45 5.61 -14.92
C GLU A 112 -8.71 4.67 -13.96
N LEU A 113 -8.68 5.00 -12.66
CA LEU A 113 -8.06 4.17 -11.63
C LEU A 113 -8.75 2.80 -11.52
N LEU A 114 -10.08 2.77 -11.55
CA LEU A 114 -10.84 1.50 -11.54
C LEU A 114 -10.52 0.64 -12.77
N LYS A 115 -10.43 1.25 -13.95
CA LYS A 115 -10.01 0.57 -15.19
C LYS A 115 -8.56 0.07 -15.09
N LEU A 116 -7.67 0.88 -14.53
CA LEU A 116 -6.25 0.56 -14.37
C LEU A 116 -6.04 -0.70 -13.50
N VAL A 117 -6.85 -0.88 -12.46
CA VAL A 117 -6.80 -2.08 -11.60
C VAL A 117 -7.67 -3.24 -12.12
N GLY A 118 -8.22 -3.13 -13.34
CA GLY A 118 -8.95 -4.20 -14.00
C GLY A 118 -10.40 -4.39 -13.50
N ILE A 119 -11.03 -3.36 -12.95
CA ILE A 119 -12.47 -3.38 -12.64
C ILE A 119 -13.26 -3.19 -13.94
N ARG A 120 -14.01 -4.21 -14.35
CA ARG A 120 -14.91 -4.14 -15.50
C ARG A 120 -16.10 -3.22 -15.20
N ASP A 121 -16.63 -2.57 -16.24
CA ASP A 121 -17.76 -1.63 -16.10
C ASP A 121 -17.52 -0.54 -15.06
N ALA A 122 -16.32 0.05 -15.06
CA ALA A 122 -15.85 0.99 -14.04
C ALA A 122 -16.80 2.17 -13.82
N ASP A 123 -17.44 2.69 -14.89
CA ASP A 123 -18.42 3.78 -14.82
C ASP A 123 -19.66 3.39 -13.99
N ARG A 124 -20.16 2.18 -14.17
CA ARG A 124 -21.27 1.63 -13.38
C ARG A 124 -20.82 1.32 -11.95
N ARG A 125 -19.65 0.66 -11.81
CA ARG A 125 -19.10 0.26 -10.53
C ARG A 125 -18.71 1.43 -9.63
N TYR A 126 -18.51 2.62 -10.19
CA TYR A 126 -18.30 3.85 -9.42
C TYR A 126 -19.34 4.03 -8.29
N ASN A 127 -20.61 3.69 -8.57
CA ASN A 127 -21.71 3.81 -7.62
C ASN A 127 -21.97 2.55 -6.77
N ALA A 128 -21.19 1.49 -6.97
CA ALA A 128 -21.33 0.26 -6.19
C ALA A 128 -20.78 0.43 -4.77
N TYR A 129 -21.34 -0.34 -3.85
CA TYR A 129 -20.88 -0.45 -2.47
C TYR A 129 -19.91 -1.63 -2.31
N PRO A 130 -19.03 -1.62 -1.27
CA PRO A 130 -18.12 -2.71 -1.03
C PRO A 130 -18.77 -4.09 -0.94
N HIS A 131 -19.94 -4.20 -0.30
CA HIS A 131 -20.66 -5.47 -0.14
C HIS A 131 -21.24 -6.03 -1.45
N GLU A 132 -21.28 -5.25 -2.52
CA GLU A 132 -21.69 -5.69 -3.86
C GLU A 132 -20.52 -6.25 -4.69
N MET A 133 -19.33 -6.39 -4.07
CA MET A 133 -18.10 -6.78 -4.73
C MET A 133 -17.50 -8.05 -4.11
N SER A 134 -16.87 -8.89 -4.94
CA SER A 134 -16.07 -10.02 -4.43
C SER A 134 -14.82 -9.53 -3.70
N GLY A 135 -14.21 -10.35 -2.84
CA GLY A 135 -12.99 -10.01 -2.11
C GLY A 135 -11.86 -9.54 -3.03
N GLY A 136 -11.64 -10.22 -4.16
CA GLY A 136 -10.64 -9.81 -5.15
C GLY A 136 -10.97 -8.45 -5.82
N MET A 137 -12.25 -8.12 -6.00
CA MET A 137 -12.65 -6.79 -6.49
C MET A 137 -12.44 -5.72 -5.42
N GLN A 138 -12.76 -6.01 -4.17
CA GLN A 138 -12.50 -5.09 -3.04
C GLN A 138 -11.00 -4.81 -2.91
N GLN A 139 -10.16 -5.85 -3.07
CA GLN A 139 -8.71 -5.69 -3.08
C GLN A 139 -8.24 -4.77 -4.20
N ARG A 140 -8.76 -4.94 -5.43
CA ARG A 140 -8.46 -4.05 -6.55
C ARG A 140 -8.90 -2.61 -6.28
N VAL A 141 -10.03 -2.41 -5.60
CA VAL A 141 -10.48 -1.06 -5.17
C VAL A 141 -9.51 -0.44 -4.17
N MET A 142 -9.02 -1.20 -3.19
CA MET A 142 -7.98 -0.70 -2.26
C MET A 142 -6.68 -0.31 -2.99
N ILE A 143 -6.26 -1.11 -3.97
CA ILE A 143 -5.12 -0.76 -4.82
C ILE A 143 -5.42 0.55 -5.57
N ALA A 144 -6.61 0.72 -6.14
CA ALA A 144 -7.00 1.97 -6.81
C ALA A 144 -6.99 3.18 -5.86
N MET A 145 -7.43 3.00 -4.60
CA MET A 145 -7.36 4.05 -3.57
C MET A 145 -5.91 4.44 -3.24
N ALA A 146 -5.02 3.48 -3.09
CA ALA A 146 -3.60 3.73 -2.85
C ALA A 146 -2.96 4.48 -4.03
N LEU A 147 -3.31 4.10 -5.27
CA LEU A 147 -2.82 4.75 -6.49
C LEU A 147 -3.45 6.12 -6.77
N ALA A 148 -4.53 6.49 -6.07
CA ALA A 148 -5.19 7.80 -6.24
C ALA A 148 -4.25 8.98 -5.96
N CYS A 149 -3.21 8.73 -5.17
CA CYS A 149 -2.21 9.72 -4.74
C CYS A 149 -0.99 9.78 -5.67
N ASP A 150 -0.87 8.91 -6.68
CA ASP A 150 0.32 8.67 -7.50
C ASP A 150 1.58 8.48 -6.64
N PRO A 151 1.62 7.41 -5.84
CA PRO A 151 2.71 7.19 -4.89
C PRO A 151 4.03 6.86 -5.60
N GLU A 152 5.13 7.24 -4.96
CA GLU A 152 6.47 6.85 -5.39
C GLU A 152 6.87 5.48 -4.80
N LEU A 153 6.37 5.19 -3.59
CA LEU A 153 6.53 3.91 -2.91
C LEU A 153 5.16 3.38 -2.48
N LEU A 154 4.87 2.14 -2.85
CA LEU A 154 3.68 1.40 -2.40
C LEU A 154 4.09 0.34 -1.39
N ILE A 155 3.56 0.41 -0.18
CA ILE A 155 3.71 -0.64 0.83
C ILE A 155 2.46 -1.51 0.78
N ALA A 156 2.62 -2.78 0.39
CA ALA A 156 1.56 -3.76 0.31
C ALA A 156 1.71 -4.76 1.46
N ASP A 157 0.86 -4.62 2.48
CA ASP A 157 0.90 -5.47 3.67
C ASP A 157 -0.06 -6.64 3.49
N GLU A 158 0.50 -7.82 3.23
CA GLU A 158 -0.19 -9.07 2.96
C GLU A 158 -1.38 -8.91 1.96
N PRO A 159 -1.15 -8.33 0.78
CA PRO A 159 -2.22 -7.88 -0.12
C PRO A 159 -3.06 -9.02 -0.72
N THR A 160 -2.72 -10.25 -0.43
CA THR A 160 -3.38 -11.46 -0.95
C THR A 160 -3.97 -12.35 0.13
N THR A 161 -3.87 -11.96 1.40
CA THR A 161 -4.45 -12.72 2.52
C THR A 161 -5.98 -12.82 2.37
N ALA A 162 -6.54 -13.95 2.70
CA ALA A 162 -7.96 -14.29 2.59
C ALA A 162 -8.52 -14.37 1.13
N LEU A 163 -7.65 -14.42 0.12
CA LEU A 163 -8.04 -14.65 -1.27
C LEU A 163 -7.66 -16.08 -1.70
N ASP A 164 -8.42 -16.63 -2.65
CA ASP A 164 -8.06 -17.91 -3.27
C ASP A 164 -6.78 -17.79 -4.13
N VAL A 165 -6.12 -18.92 -4.34
CA VAL A 165 -4.78 -18.96 -5.00
C VAL A 165 -4.80 -18.32 -6.39
N THR A 166 -5.88 -18.47 -7.13
CA THR A 166 -6.01 -17.90 -8.48
C THR A 166 -6.08 -16.37 -8.42
N ILE A 167 -6.87 -15.83 -7.49
CA ILE A 167 -6.99 -14.38 -7.29
C ILE A 167 -5.69 -13.81 -6.69
N GLN A 168 -5.02 -14.54 -5.79
CA GLN A 168 -3.70 -14.13 -5.29
C GLN A 168 -2.70 -13.89 -6.43
N ALA A 169 -2.59 -14.84 -7.37
CA ALA A 169 -1.72 -14.70 -8.54
C ALA A 169 -2.08 -13.46 -9.36
N GLN A 170 -3.38 -13.24 -9.62
CA GLN A 170 -3.85 -12.06 -10.36
C GLN A 170 -3.55 -10.74 -9.67
N ILE A 171 -3.58 -10.67 -8.34
CA ILE A 171 -3.23 -9.45 -7.60
C ILE A 171 -1.72 -9.19 -7.67
N ILE A 172 -0.90 -10.21 -7.58
CA ILE A 172 0.57 -10.06 -7.71
C ILE A 172 0.95 -9.65 -9.14
N ASP A 173 0.34 -10.24 -10.15
CA ASP A 173 0.57 -9.83 -11.55
C ASP A 173 0.13 -8.38 -11.78
N LEU A 174 -1.02 -7.98 -11.23
CA LEU A 174 -1.47 -6.59 -11.27
C LEU A 174 -0.45 -5.63 -10.61
N LEU A 175 0.08 -5.96 -9.44
CA LEU A 175 1.08 -5.12 -8.77
C LEU A 175 2.37 -5.01 -9.60
N ARG A 176 2.79 -6.10 -10.29
CA ARG A 176 3.93 -6.09 -11.19
C ARG A 176 3.69 -5.16 -12.38
N GLU A 177 2.55 -5.29 -13.06
CA GLU A 177 2.18 -4.42 -14.18
C GLU A 177 2.11 -2.94 -13.77
N LEU A 178 1.54 -2.65 -12.59
CA LEU A 178 1.43 -1.30 -12.05
C LEU A 178 2.80 -0.71 -11.72
N ARG A 179 3.70 -1.51 -11.12
CA ARG A 179 5.08 -1.11 -10.85
C ARG A 179 5.80 -0.69 -12.12
N GLU A 180 5.76 -1.54 -13.16
CA GLU A 180 6.41 -1.27 -14.44
C GLU A 180 5.80 -0.06 -15.16
N LYS A 181 4.46 0.05 -15.16
CA LYS A 181 3.74 1.11 -15.86
C LYS A 181 3.90 2.49 -15.19
N LEU A 182 3.95 2.52 -13.86
CA LEU A 182 3.98 3.76 -13.07
C LEU A 182 5.39 4.12 -12.59
N GLY A 183 6.35 3.21 -12.68
CA GLY A 183 7.72 3.42 -12.21
C GLY A 183 7.84 3.55 -10.68
N MET A 184 6.81 3.14 -9.93
CA MET A 184 6.82 3.19 -8.46
C MET A 184 7.56 1.99 -7.89
N SER A 185 8.21 2.16 -6.75
CA SER A 185 8.82 1.07 -5.99
C SER A 185 7.79 0.39 -5.07
N ILE A 186 8.03 -0.87 -4.70
CA ILE A 186 7.10 -1.64 -3.86
C ILE A 186 7.85 -2.23 -2.66
N VAL A 187 7.26 -2.13 -1.47
CA VAL A 187 7.57 -3.00 -0.34
C VAL A 187 6.43 -3.99 -0.20
N LEU A 188 6.73 -5.26 -0.39
CA LEU A 188 5.76 -6.34 -0.24
C LEU A 188 5.99 -7.07 1.09
N ILE A 189 5.02 -7.00 1.98
CA ILE A 189 5.01 -7.81 3.20
C ILE A 189 4.21 -9.07 2.92
N THR A 190 4.80 -10.23 3.17
CA THR A 190 4.11 -11.52 3.01
C THR A 190 4.75 -12.60 3.88
N HIS A 191 4.01 -13.67 4.13
CA HIS A 191 4.54 -14.91 4.70
C HIS A 191 4.67 -16.03 3.65
N ASN A 192 4.33 -15.75 2.38
CA ASN A 192 4.32 -16.72 1.29
C ASN A 192 5.55 -16.55 0.39
N PHE A 193 6.54 -17.43 0.53
CA PHE A 193 7.75 -17.46 -0.29
C PHE A 193 7.48 -17.63 -1.79
N GLY A 194 6.41 -18.36 -2.14
CA GLY A 194 6.06 -18.60 -3.55
C GLY A 194 5.72 -17.33 -4.32
N ILE A 195 5.19 -16.32 -3.64
CA ILE A 195 4.85 -15.01 -4.23
C ILE A 195 6.11 -14.18 -4.50
N VAL A 196 7.10 -14.27 -3.64
CA VAL A 196 8.30 -13.42 -3.68
C VAL A 196 9.19 -13.78 -4.85
N LYS A 197 9.27 -15.08 -5.20
CA LYS A 197 10.09 -15.55 -6.32
C LYS A 197 9.63 -14.93 -7.64
N GLY A 198 10.53 -14.19 -8.27
CA GLY A 198 10.26 -13.50 -9.55
C GLY A 198 9.40 -12.22 -9.43
N PHE A 199 9.13 -11.75 -8.20
CA PHE A 199 8.48 -10.46 -7.95
C PHE A 199 9.43 -9.48 -7.28
N ALA A 200 10.19 -9.90 -6.26
CA ALA A 200 11.07 -9.04 -5.50
C ALA A 200 12.50 -9.05 -6.07
N ASP A 201 13.13 -7.89 -6.04
CA ASP A 201 14.55 -7.69 -6.37
C ASP A 201 15.42 -7.98 -5.15
N GLU A 202 14.91 -7.71 -3.95
CA GLU A 202 15.57 -7.92 -2.67
C GLU A 202 14.59 -8.56 -1.68
N VAL A 203 15.10 -9.45 -0.83
CA VAL A 203 14.29 -10.17 0.16
C VAL A 203 14.91 -9.99 1.53
N LEU A 204 14.12 -9.57 2.49
CA LEU A 204 14.48 -9.44 3.90
C LEU A 204 13.68 -10.45 4.71
N VAL A 205 14.33 -11.22 5.55
CA VAL A 205 13.66 -12.17 6.42
C VAL A 205 13.61 -11.63 7.85
N MET A 206 12.41 -11.41 8.37
CA MET A 206 12.20 -10.95 9.74
C MET A 206 11.82 -12.10 10.67
N TYR A 207 12.52 -12.21 11.78
CA TYR A 207 12.23 -13.16 12.84
C TYR A 207 12.34 -12.50 14.21
N LYS A 208 11.27 -12.58 15.01
CA LYS A 208 11.18 -12.04 16.40
C LYS A 208 11.65 -10.59 16.56
N GLY A 209 11.45 -9.76 15.56
CA GLY A 209 11.77 -8.33 15.62
C GLY A 209 13.12 -7.93 15.04
N ASP A 210 13.89 -8.87 14.50
CA ASP A 210 15.18 -8.65 13.85
C ASP A 210 15.12 -9.06 12.37
N ILE A 211 15.93 -8.44 11.53
CA ILE A 211 16.24 -8.94 10.17
C ILE A 211 17.38 -9.94 10.32
N VAL A 212 17.15 -11.18 9.88
CA VAL A 212 18.10 -12.28 10.02
C VAL A 212 18.77 -12.68 8.70
N GLU A 213 18.20 -12.25 7.56
CA GLU A 213 18.73 -12.46 6.21
C GLU A 213 18.24 -11.37 5.27
#